data_3939a9d11a6dcb058507f9dbb07ed7a4
#
_entry.id   3939a9d11a6dcb058507f9dbb07ed7a4
#
_cell.length_a   1.000
_cell.length_b   1.000
_cell.length_c   1.000
_cell.angle_alpha   90.00
_cell.angle_beta   90.00
_cell.angle_gamma   90.00
#
_symmetry.space_group_name_H-M   'P 1'
#
loop_
_entity.id
_entity.type
_entity.pdbx_description
1 polymer ?
#
loop_
_entity_poly.entity_id
_entity_poly.type
_entity_poly.pdbx_seq_one_letter_code
_entity_poly.pdbx_strand_id
1 'polypeptide(L)'
;MRMRDASQSGAGQRREESLWGWVALAAALALAAAVLHAEAAPQLARIKDVATIEGIRDNQLVGYGLVVGLHGTGDSSQTVFPAQTLISALERMGITVPQSGSNSASNMQVKNMAAVFVVATLPPFSRPGYRMDITASSAGDARSLEGGILLMTPLYGPDGQIYAQAQGALVLGGYMASSGGNSRQMNHPTTARIPGGALVERLVPFDLKQMHTVSVVLNDADFHTAQRMAAAIDRALGSARARAIDSRRVEIAAAADEDVAALLDRVEAVEVEVFPRARVVVNERTGTVVIGGTVRLQPVSILHGGLSVNVISETRVSQPNALSSGTTQVVQQTTVQAQDKPVNRIDLKEGATVEDLVQELQRTGAGARDVISILQAMKEAGALEADLEVL
;
A
#
# COMPACT_ATOMS: atom_id res chain seq x y z
N MET A 1 -18.31 54.79 -77.32
CA MET A 1 -19.58 54.43 -76.67
C MET A 1 -19.37 53.06 -75.96
N ARG A 2 -19.71 52.96 -74.63
CA ARG A 2 -19.65 51.89 -73.68
C ARG A 2 -18.35 51.74 -72.87
N MET A 3 -18.25 52.55 -71.85
CA MET A 3 -17.67 52.17 -70.55
C MET A 3 -18.83 51.75 -69.62
N ARG A 4 -18.73 50.61 -68.93
CA ARG A 4 -19.29 50.17 -67.64
C ARG A 4 -19.28 48.65 -67.58
N ASP A 5 -18.50 48.19 -66.65
CA ASP A 5 -18.79 47.14 -65.67
C ASP A 5 -17.49 46.44 -65.23
N ALA A 6 -16.90 46.98 -64.18
CA ALA A 6 -15.82 46.30 -63.44
C ALA A 6 -15.75 46.81 -62.01
N SER A 7 -16.85 46.68 -61.22
CA SER A 7 -16.77 47.07 -59.78
C SER A 7 -17.62 46.25 -58.81
N GLN A 8 -18.00 44.98 -59.13
CA GLN A 8 -18.80 44.18 -58.20
C GLN A 8 -18.19 42.84 -57.73
N SER A 9 -16.96 42.46 -58.13
CA SER A 9 -16.40 41.13 -57.74
C SER A 9 -15.54 41.16 -56.47
N GLY A 10 -15.20 42.31 -55.86
CA GLY A 10 -14.28 42.40 -54.76
C GLY A 10 -14.89 42.34 -53.34
N ALA A 11 -16.23 42.47 -53.20
CA ALA A 11 -16.86 42.51 -51.88
C ALA A 11 -17.28 41.14 -51.33
N GLY A 12 -17.45 40.11 -52.19
CA GLY A 12 -17.83 38.77 -51.79
C GLY A 12 -16.66 37.96 -51.19
N GLN A 13 -15.48 38.08 -51.79
CA GLN A 13 -14.29 37.33 -51.37
C GLN A 13 -13.78 37.73 -49.96
N ARG A 14 -13.81 39.00 -49.62
CA ARG A 14 -13.37 39.41 -48.25
C ARG A 14 -14.31 39.01 -47.14
N ARG A 15 -15.56 38.72 -47.43
CA ARG A 15 -16.54 38.23 -46.40
C ARG A 15 -16.38 36.76 -46.13
N GLU A 16 -16.03 35.95 -47.13
CA GLU A 16 -15.76 34.53 -46.93
C GLU A 16 -14.44 34.28 -46.16
N GLU A 17 -13.39 35.00 -46.47
CA GLU A 17 -12.11 34.90 -45.75
C GLU A 17 -12.23 35.26 -44.25
N SER A 18 -13.10 36.23 -43.90
CA SER A 18 -13.36 36.56 -42.50
C SER A 18 -14.16 35.47 -41.76
N LEU A 19 -15.11 34.79 -42.42
CA LEU A 19 -15.89 33.73 -41.86
C LEU A 19 -15.02 32.49 -41.54
N TRP A 20 -14.13 32.11 -42.45
CA TRP A 20 -13.18 31.02 -42.23
C TRP A 20 -12.20 31.32 -41.09
N GLY A 21 -11.78 32.56 -40.92
CA GLY A 21 -10.96 33.01 -39.79
C GLY A 21 -11.65 32.83 -38.43
N TRP A 22 -12.95 33.18 -38.35
CA TRP A 22 -13.73 32.99 -37.12
C TRP A 22 -14.00 31.52 -36.78
N VAL A 23 -14.24 30.67 -37.80
CA VAL A 23 -14.44 29.23 -37.62
C VAL A 23 -13.13 28.59 -37.16
N ALA A 24 -11.98 28.97 -37.72
CA ALA A 24 -10.68 28.48 -37.30
C ALA A 24 -10.34 28.92 -35.86
N LEU A 25 -10.67 30.14 -35.48
CA LEU A 25 -10.49 30.65 -34.11
C LEU A 25 -11.40 29.92 -33.11
N ALA A 26 -12.65 29.69 -33.47
CA ALA A 26 -13.60 28.94 -32.63
C ALA A 26 -13.18 27.46 -32.48
N ALA A 27 -12.68 26.83 -33.53
CA ALA A 27 -12.15 25.48 -33.48
C ALA A 27 -10.87 25.38 -32.62
N ALA A 28 -9.98 26.36 -32.72
CA ALA A 28 -8.79 26.44 -31.89
C ALA A 28 -9.12 26.70 -30.40
N LEU A 29 -10.13 27.51 -30.10
CA LEU A 29 -10.63 27.73 -28.75
C LEU A 29 -11.31 26.48 -28.18
N ALA A 30 -12.09 25.76 -28.99
CA ALA A 30 -12.72 24.51 -28.59
C ALA A 30 -11.68 23.39 -28.34
N LEU A 31 -10.61 23.34 -29.16
CA LEU A 31 -9.50 22.42 -28.96
C LEU A 31 -8.70 22.76 -27.71
N ALA A 32 -8.45 24.05 -27.44
CA ALA A 32 -7.79 24.53 -26.23
C ALA A 32 -8.62 24.25 -24.95
N ALA A 33 -9.95 24.39 -25.03
CA ALA A 33 -10.84 24.05 -23.92
C ALA A 33 -10.89 22.52 -23.65
N ALA A 34 -10.75 21.69 -24.68
CA ALA A 34 -10.70 20.22 -24.52
C ALA A 34 -9.40 19.74 -23.86
N VAL A 35 -8.28 20.46 -24.02
CA VAL A 35 -6.98 20.11 -23.43
C VAL A 35 -6.89 20.51 -21.95
N LEU A 36 -7.72 21.47 -21.48
CA LEU A 36 -7.73 21.96 -20.10
C LEU A 36 -8.47 21.03 -19.11
N HIS A 37 -9.13 19.97 -19.58
CA HIS A 37 -9.85 19.00 -18.73
C HIS A 37 -9.23 17.59 -18.80
N ALA A 38 -7.90 17.50 -18.74
CA ALA A 38 -7.25 16.22 -18.45
C ALA A 38 -7.30 15.95 -16.94
N GLU A 39 -8.51 15.88 -16.40
CA GLU A 39 -8.79 15.22 -15.11
C GLU A 39 -8.41 13.75 -15.27
N ALA A 40 -7.77 13.15 -14.26
CA ALA A 40 -7.44 11.74 -14.29
C ALA A 40 -8.71 10.95 -14.68
N ALA A 41 -8.64 10.17 -15.76
CA ALA A 41 -9.79 9.41 -16.22
C ALA A 41 -10.28 8.50 -15.09
N PRO A 42 -11.58 8.50 -14.76
CA PRO A 42 -12.11 7.66 -13.70
C PRO A 42 -11.79 6.19 -14.03
N GLN A 43 -11.21 5.49 -13.07
CA GLN A 43 -10.98 4.07 -13.21
C GLN A 43 -12.22 3.32 -12.70
N LEU A 44 -12.73 2.40 -13.51
CA LEU A 44 -13.77 1.48 -13.08
C LEU A 44 -13.13 0.36 -12.27
N ALA A 45 -13.53 0.21 -11.02
CA ALA A 45 -13.10 -0.87 -10.14
C ALA A 45 -14.33 -1.53 -9.52
N ARG A 46 -14.26 -2.84 -9.27
CA ARG A 46 -15.34 -3.54 -8.57
C ARG A 46 -15.28 -3.21 -7.08
N ILE A 47 -16.44 -3.19 -6.44
CA ILE A 47 -16.53 -2.88 -5.00
C ILE A 47 -15.59 -3.79 -4.20
N LYS A 48 -15.52 -5.08 -4.49
CA LYS A 48 -14.61 -6.03 -3.82
C LYS A 48 -13.13 -5.68 -3.90
N ASP A 49 -12.71 -4.90 -4.91
CA ASP A 49 -11.31 -4.53 -5.13
C ASP A 49 -10.93 -3.24 -4.36
N VAL A 50 -11.93 -2.43 -3.98
CA VAL A 50 -11.74 -1.10 -3.35
C VAL A 50 -12.39 -0.96 -1.98
N ALA A 51 -13.11 -1.97 -1.54
CA ALA A 51 -13.81 -1.96 -0.26
C ALA A 51 -13.81 -3.34 0.38
N THR A 52 -14.07 -3.36 1.68
CA THR A 52 -14.24 -4.57 2.50
C THR A 52 -15.61 -4.55 3.17
N ILE A 53 -16.11 -5.72 3.58
CA ILE A 53 -17.38 -5.83 4.30
C ILE A 53 -17.08 -5.74 5.79
N GLU A 54 -17.78 -4.86 6.50
CA GLU A 54 -17.62 -4.67 7.94
C GLU A 54 -17.96 -5.95 8.70
N GLY A 55 -17.08 -6.32 9.64
CA GLY A 55 -17.24 -7.54 10.44
C GLY A 55 -16.64 -8.80 9.79
N ILE A 56 -16.37 -8.79 8.49
CA ILE A 56 -15.69 -9.88 7.79
C ILE A 56 -14.20 -9.55 7.70
N ARG A 57 -13.41 -10.12 8.60
CA ARG A 57 -11.98 -9.84 8.69
C ARG A 57 -11.20 -11.06 9.15
N ASP A 58 -9.94 -11.08 8.82
CA ASP A 58 -8.99 -12.00 9.40
C ASP A 58 -8.82 -11.75 10.91
N ASN A 59 -8.76 -12.84 11.68
CA ASN A 59 -8.50 -12.77 13.10
C ASN A 59 -7.09 -13.28 13.41
N GLN A 60 -6.34 -12.51 14.18
CA GLN A 60 -5.00 -12.92 14.59
C GLN A 60 -5.09 -13.83 15.81
N LEU A 61 -4.44 -15.00 15.72
CA LEU A 61 -4.32 -15.95 16.81
C LEU A 61 -2.89 -16.00 17.31
N VAL A 62 -2.73 -16.11 18.61
CA VAL A 62 -1.42 -16.21 19.27
C VAL A 62 -1.43 -17.40 20.21
N GLY A 63 -0.33 -18.14 20.23
CA GLY A 63 -0.10 -19.24 21.15
C GLY A 63 1.31 -19.22 21.71
N TYR A 64 1.49 -19.91 22.82
CA TYR A 64 2.80 -20.17 23.40
C TYR A 64 3.02 -21.68 23.46
N GLY A 65 4.10 -22.14 22.85
CA GLY A 65 4.38 -23.56 22.68
C GLY A 65 5.84 -23.93 22.90
N LEU A 66 6.09 -25.23 22.72
CA LEU A 66 7.41 -25.81 22.87
C LEU A 66 7.82 -26.52 21.58
N VAL A 67 8.98 -26.18 21.07
CA VAL A 67 9.66 -26.90 19.99
C VAL A 67 10.64 -27.88 20.60
N VAL A 68 10.64 -29.11 20.10
CA VAL A 68 11.52 -30.22 20.54
C VAL A 68 12.31 -30.76 19.36
N GLY A 69 13.35 -31.55 19.65
CA GLY A 69 14.17 -32.18 18.63
C GLY A 69 15.30 -31.33 18.06
N LEU A 70 15.61 -30.21 18.71
CA LEU A 70 16.72 -29.32 18.33
C LEU A 70 18.06 -29.98 18.67
N HIS A 71 19.05 -29.85 17.76
CA HIS A 71 20.39 -30.45 17.91
C HIS A 71 21.34 -29.55 18.74
N GLY A 72 20.97 -29.29 20.00
CA GLY A 72 21.77 -28.41 20.88
C GLY A 72 21.70 -26.91 20.56
N THR A 73 20.75 -26.53 19.68
CA THR A 73 20.53 -25.12 19.28
C THR A 73 19.35 -24.47 20.00
N GLY A 74 18.69 -25.22 20.89
CA GLY A 74 17.58 -24.74 21.69
C GLY A 74 17.99 -23.79 22.81
N ASP A 75 17.05 -23.52 23.71
CA ASP A 75 17.23 -22.57 24.79
C ASP A 75 18.30 -23.05 25.82
N SER A 76 18.95 -22.11 26.47
CA SER A 76 19.94 -22.40 27.51
C SER A 76 19.25 -22.79 28.82
N SER A 77 20.04 -23.36 29.75
CA SER A 77 19.56 -23.68 31.09
C SER A 77 19.24 -22.46 31.95
N GLN A 78 19.56 -21.27 31.48
CA GLN A 78 19.21 -20.00 32.17
C GLN A 78 17.75 -19.58 31.89
N THR A 79 17.14 -20.14 30.85
CA THR A 79 15.74 -19.89 30.48
C THR A 79 14.82 -20.89 31.18
N VAL A 80 14.08 -20.44 32.19
CA VAL A 80 13.21 -21.32 33.02
C VAL A 80 11.97 -21.78 32.27
N PHE A 81 11.47 -20.99 31.33
CA PHE A 81 10.20 -21.23 30.64
C PHE A 81 10.08 -22.55 29.89
N PRO A 82 11.08 -23.04 29.12
CA PRO A 82 10.97 -24.31 28.38
C PRO A 82 10.79 -25.51 29.30
N ALA A 83 11.52 -25.52 30.41
CA ALA A 83 11.44 -26.62 31.41
C ALA A 83 10.06 -26.70 32.07
N GLN A 84 9.52 -25.55 32.47
CA GLN A 84 8.19 -25.48 33.07
C GLN A 84 7.08 -25.84 32.08
N THR A 85 7.19 -25.40 30.84
CA THR A 85 6.23 -25.76 29.79
C THR A 85 6.25 -27.23 29.48
N LEU A 86 7.44 -27.85 29.46
CA LEU A 86 7.57 -29.29 29.27
C LEU A 86 6.91 -30.06 30.43
N ILE A 87 7.18 -29.68 31.68
CA ILE A 87 6.54 -30.31 32.87
C ILE A 87 5.03 -30.21 32.74
N SER A 88 4.48 -29.05 32.46
CA SER A 88 3.04 -28.87 32.28
C SER A 88 2.47 -29.67 31.10
N ALA A 89 3.22 -29.85 30.02
CA ALA A 89 2.81 -30.70 28.88
C ALA A 89 2.79 -32.19 29.27
N LEU A 90 3.80 -32.67 30.02
CA LEU A 90 3.87 -34.04 30.50
C LEU A 90 2.76 -34.35 31.50
N GLU A 91 2.48 -33.42 32.43
CA GLU A 91 1.36 -33.55 33.37
C GLU A 91 0.01 -33.67 32.68
N ARG A 92 -0.23 -32.89 31.62
CA ARG A 92 -1.44 -33.04 30.80
C ARG A 92 -1.56 -34.39 30.08
N MET A 93 -0.43 -35.01 29.77
CA MET A 93 -0.38 -36.38 29.23
C MET A 93 -0.43 -37.49 30.32
N GLY A 94 -0.63 -37.11 31.60
CA GLY A 94 -0.70 -38.05 32.73
C GLY A 94 0.66 -38.51 33.24
N ILE A 95 1.76 -37.89 32.80
CA ILE A 95 3.12 -38.24 33.26
C ILE A 95 3.49 -37.26 34.39
N THR A 96 3.61 -37.78 35.61
CA THR A 96 4.04 -36.99 36.76
C THR A 96 5.57 -36.97 36.82
N VAL A 97 6.17 -35.79 36.69
CA VAL A 97 7.60 -35.58 36.90
C VAL A 97 7.84 -35.36 38.40
N PRO A 98 8.60 -36.23 39.10
CA PRO A 98 8.88 -36.03 40.51
C PRO A 98 9.65 -34.73 40.73
N GLN A 99 9.07 -33.79 41.46
CA GLN A 99 9.74 -32.57 41.88
C GLN A 99 10.56 -32.83 43.17
N SER A 100 11.54 -33.70 43.05
CA SER A 100 12.38 -34.05 44.21
C SER A 100 13.53 -33.03 44.34
N GLY A 101 13.38 -32.10 45.26
CA GLY A 101 14.40 -31.13 45.64
C GLY A 101 14.32 -29.79 44.92
N SER A 102 14.82 -28.76 45.57
CA SER A 102 14.77 -27.35 45.16
C SER A 102 15.46 -26.93 43.84
N ASN A 103 15.91 -27.92 43.04
CA ASN A 103 16.72 -27.68 41.82
C ASN A 103 16.26 -28.52 40.58
N SER A 104 15.11 -29.17 40.61
CA SER A 104 14.77 -30.14 39.54
C SER A 104 14.52 -29.49 38.17
N ALA A 105 13.96 -28.31 38.10
CA ALA A 105 13.73 -27.61 36.83
C ALA A 105 15.00 -26.94 36.29
N SER A 106 15.91 -26.48 37.16
CA SER A 106 17.14 -25.76 36.78
C SER A 106 18.27 -26.71 36.29
N ASN A 107 18.16 -28.00 36.58
CA ASN A 107 19.14 -28.99 36.12
C ASN A 107 18.77 -29.71 34.82
N MET A 108 17.59 -29.41 34.28
CA MET A 108 17.13 -30.00 33.02
C MET A 108 17.89 -29.32 31.87
N GLN A 109 18.66 -30.09 31.12
CA GLN A 109 19.36 -29.58 29.93
C GLN A 109 18.36 -29.44 28.78
N VAL A 110 17.81 -28.25 28.63
CA VAL A 110 16.80 -27.92 27.60
C VAL A 110 17.39 -27.56 26.23
N LYS A 111 18.68 -27.83 26.01
CA LYS A 111 19.37 -27.50 24.74
C LYS A 111 18.73 -28.04 23.46
N ASN A 112 17.92 -29.11 23.60
CA ASN A 112 17.19 -29.69 22.46
C ASN A 112 15.75 -29.19 22.37
N MET A 113 15.38 -28.18 23.14
CA MET A 113 14.05 -27.58 23.18
C MET A 113 14.12 -26.07 23.14
N ALA A 114 13.07 -25.45 22.66
CA ALA A 114 12.92 -23.99 22.66
C ALA A 114 11.48 -23.60 22.92
N ALA A 115 11.29 -22.61 23.79
CA ALA A 115 10.02 -21.94 23.94
C ALA A 115 9.77 -21.03 22.74
N VAL A 116 8.55 -21.07 22.18
CA VAL A 116 8.18 -20.31 21.00
C VAL A 116 6.84 -19.61 21.17
N PHE A 117 6.74 -18.41 20.61
CA PHE A 117 5.47 -17.81 20.26
C PHE A 117 5.04 -18.30 18.89
N VAL A 118 3.78 -18.65 18.78
CA VAL A 118 3.16 -19.10 17.53
C VAL A 118 2.09 -18.12 17.14
N VAL A 119 2.13 -17.65 15.91
CA VAL A 119 1.12 -16.76 15.36
C VAL A 119 0.47 -17.38 14.13
N ALA A 120 -0.83 -17.15 14.00
CA ALA A 120 -1.60 -17.59 12.85
C ALA A 120 -2.64 -16.53 12.48
N THR A 121 -3.02 -16.51 11.22
CA THR A 121 -4.12 -15.68 10.72
C THR A 121 -5.30 -16.60 10.41
N LEU A 122 -6.39 -16.46 11.16
CA LEU A 122 -7.62 -17.19 10.97
C LEU A 122 -8.51 -16.45 9.98
N PRO A 123 -8.70 -16.97 8.75
CA PRO A 123 -9.58 -16.37 7.77
C PRO A 123 -11.03 -16.33 8.26
N PRO A 124 -11.83 -15.36 7.79
CA PRO A 124 -13.24 -15.31 8.11
C PRO A 124 -13.95 -16.59 7.62
N PHE A 125 -15.04 -16.94 8.28
CA PHE A 125 -15.84 -18.14 7.98
C PHE A 125 -15.10 -19.48 8.04
N SER A 126 -13.89 -19.53 8.59
CA SER A 126 -13.16 -20.79 8.77
C SER A 126 -13.93 -21.73 9.68
N ARG A 127 -14.13 -22.95 9.23
CA ARG A 127 -14.85 -23.99 9.98
C ARG A 127 -13.89 -24.96 10.67
N PRO A 128 -14.33 -25.65 11.74
CA PRO A 128 -13.56 -26.73 12.34
C PRO A 128 -13.07 -27.72 11.29
N GLY A 129 -11.79 -28.11 11.38
CA GLY A 129 -11.11 -28.93 10.39
C GLY A 129 -10.35 -28.17 9.30
N TYR A 130 -10.52 -26.84 9.18
CA TYR A 130 -9.70 -26.03 8.27
C TYR A 130 -8.26 -25.94 8.76
N ARG A 131 -7.31 -26.05 7.82
CA ARG A 131 -5.87 -25.95 8.11
C ARG A 131 -5.32 -24.62 7.65
N MET A 132 -4.47 -24.03 8.48
CA MET A 132 -3.82 -22.76 8.19
C MET A 132 -2.33 -22.83 8.50
N ASP A 133 -1.57 -22.00 7.83
CA ASP A 133 -0.14 -21.84 8.06
C ASP A 133 0.10 -21.08 9.37
N ILE A 134 1.18 -21.45 10.04
CA ILE A 134 1.62 -20.76 11.25
C ILE A 134 3.08 -20.34 11.15
N THR A 135 3.42 -19.35 11.94
CA THR A 135 4.79 -18.90 12.14
C THR A 135 5.15 -19.07 13.61
N ALA A 136 6.25 -19.77 13.88
CA ALA A 136 6.80 -19.95 15.21
C ALA A 136 8.11 -19.15 15.33
N SER A 137 8.24 -18.36 16.41
CA SER A 137 9.43 -17.56 16.71
C SER A 137 9.91 -17.87 18.12
N SER A 138 11.23 -18.02 18.30
CA SER A 138 11.82 -18.28 19.62
C SER A 138 11.46 -17.16 20.60
N ALA A 139 10.99 -17.55 21.77
CA ALA A 139 10.71 -16.68 22.90
C ALA A 139 11.89 -16.58 23.88
N GLY A 140 12.84 -17.52 23.80
CA GLY A 140 14.01 -17.59 24.62
C GLY A 140 15.31 -17.22 23.88
N ASP A 141 16.38 -17.89 24.22
CA ASP A 141 17.74 -17.66 23.67
C ASP A 141 18.20 -18.76 22.71
N ALA A 142 17.24 -19.48 22.12
CA ALA A 142 17.53 -20.51 21.11
C ALA A 142 18.26 -19.90 19.92
N ARG A 143 19.33 -20.60 19.47
CA ARG A 143 20.17 -20.15 18.36
C ARG A 143 19.56 -20.49 17.00
N SER A 144 18.83 -21.62 16.92
CA SER A 144 18.16 -22.09 15.71
C SER A 144 17.01 -23.03 16.06
N LEU A 145 15.94 -22.94 15.28
CA LEU A 145 14.79 -23.84 15.36
C LEU A 145 14.85 -24.96 14.29
N GLU A 146 15.97 -25.09 13.60
CA GLU A 146 16.16 -26.05 12.51
C GLU A 146 15.99 -27.51 12.98
N GLY A 147 15.20 -28.29 12.21
CA GLY A 147 14.95 -29.70 12.50
C GLY A 147 13.97 -29.90 13.64
N GLY A 148 13.47 -28.86 14.28
CA GLY A 148 12.55 -28.94 15.40
C GLY A 148 11.12 -29.30 14.99
N ILE A 149 10.36 -29.82 15.96
CA ILE A 149 8.94 -30.13 15.85
C ILE A 149 8.20 -29.35 16.94
N LEU A 150 7.18 -28.58 16.54
CA LEU A 150 6.29 -27.91 17.47
C LEU A 150 5.34 -28.94 18.10
N LEU A 151 5.32 -29.00 19.41
CA LEU A 151 4.32 -29.78 20.16
C LEU A 151 2.95 -29.10 20.08
N MET A 152 1.90 -29.88 20.36
CA MET A 152 0.53 -29.41 20.34
C MET A 152 0.37 -28.13 21.19
N THR A 153 0.02 -27.03 20.54
CA THR A 153 -0.01 -25.68 21.09
C THR A 153 -1.36 -25.04 20.82
N PRO A 154 -2.12 -24.65 21.85
CA PRO A 154 -3.37 -23.93 21.65
C PRO A 154 -3.10 -22.51 21.14
N LEU A 155 -3.93 -22.08 20.18
CA LEU A 155 -3.92 -20.72 19.64
C LEU A 155 -5.15 -19.96 20.12
N TYR A 156 -4.91 -18.84 20.76
CA TYR A 156 -5.91 -17.98 21.41
C TYR A 156 -6.26 -16.79 20.53
N GLY A 157 -7.54 -16.43 20.52
CA GLY A 157 -8.02 -15.14 20.02
C GLY A 157 -7.87 -14.02 21.03
N PRO A 158 -8.20 -12.76 20.65
CA PRO A 158 -8.16 -11.61 21.53
C PRO A 158 -9.11 -11.71 22.75
N ASP A 159 -10.13 -12.55 22.65
CA ASP A 159 -11.10 -12.86 23.71
C ASP A 159 -10.61 -13.91 24.72
N GLY A 160 -9.38 -14.41 24.52
CA GLY A 160 -8.79 -15.47 25.35
C GLY A 160 -9.35 -16.86 25.10
N GLN A 161 -10.18 -17.07 24.07
CA GLN A 161 -10.70 -18.37 23.72
C GLN A 161 -9.76 -19.09 22.73
N ILE A 162 -9.73 -20.43 22.82
CA ILE A 162 -8.96 -21.27 21.89
C ILE A 162 -9.77 -21.47 20.62
N TYR A 163 -9.20 -21.07 19.47
CA TYR A 163 -9.79 -21.22 18.15
C TYR A 163 -9.14 -22.29 17.30
N ALA A 164 -7.85 -22.56 17.51
CA ALA A 164 -7.12 -23.56 16.76
C ALA A 164 -6.06 -24.27 17.61
N GLN A 165 -5.60 -25.41 17.13
CA GLN A 165 -4.45 -26.13 17.70
C GLN A 165 -3.34 -26.23 16.66
N ALA A 166 -2.12 -25.88 17.06
CA ALA A 166 -0.94 -25.85 16.22
C ALA A 166 0.02 -27.00 16.58
N GLN A 167 0.52 -27.72 15.56
CA GLN A 167 1.60 -28.69 15.69
C GLN A 167 2.25 -28.96 14.35
N GLY A 168 3.49 -29.47 14.36
CA GLY A 168 4.15 -29.91 13.12
C GLY A 168 5.63 -29.63 13.05
N ALA A 169 6.25 -30.15 12.00
CA ALA A 169 7.66 -29.92 11.73
C ALA A 169 7.92 -28.50 11.24
N LEU A 170 8.96 -27.89 11.75
CA LEU A 170 9.35 -26.52 11.39
C LEU A 170 10.11 -26.53 10.06
N VAL A 171 9.72 -25.59 9.19
CA VAL A 171 10.42 -25.30 7.93
C VAL A 171 11.06 -23.93 8.04
N LEU A 172 12.39 -23.89 8.05
CA LEU A 172 13.12 -22.64 8.01
C LEU A 172 13.38 -22.25 6.56
N GLY A 173 13.12 -20.97 6.22
CA GLY A 173 13.55 -20.42 4.94
C GLY A 173 15.00 -19.97 5.03
N GLY A 174 15.92 -20.63 4.34
CA GLY A 174 17.32 -20.25 4.26
C GLY A 174 18.28 -21.40 4.60
N TYR A 175 19.56 -21.20 4.27
CA TYR A 175 20.64 -22.13 4.62
C TYR A 175 21.75 -21.38 5.36
N MET A 176 22.39 -22.08 6.28
CA MET A 176 23.70 -21.69 6.84
C MET A 176 24.80 -22.36 6.03
N ALA A 177 25.66 -21.59 5.39
CA ALA A 177 26.91 -22.10 4.86
C ALA A 177 28.05 -21.59 5.75
N SER A 178 28.71 -22.50 6.48
CA SER A 178 29.95 -22.21 7.17
C SER A 178 31.09 -22.98 6.50
N SER A 179 32.09 -22.27 6.01
CA SER A 179 33.34 -22.84 5.53
C SER A 179 34.52 -21.99 6.01
N GLY A 180 35.44 -22.62 6.71
CA GLY A 180 36.77 -22.04 6.99
C GLY A 180 36.77 -20.76 7.83
N GLY A 181 35.94 -20.65 8.87
CA GLY A 181 35.96 -19.49 9.79
C GLY A 181 35.10 -18.30 9.38
N ASN A 182 34.52 -18.29 8.18
CA ASN A 182 33.55 -17.30 7.74
C ASN A 182 32.14 -17.90 7.71
N SER A 183 31.28 -17.46 8.61
CA SER A 183 29.85 -17.80 8.57
C SER A 183 29.07 -16.71 7.83
N ARG A 184 28.42 -17.05 6.72
CA ARG A 184 27.47 -16.19 6.05
C ARG A 184 26.07 -16.69 6.37
N GLN A 185 25.39 -15.98 7.27
CA GLN A 185 24.02 -16.28 7.65
C GLN A 185 23.07 -15.48 6.75
N MET A 186 22.24 -16.15 5.98
CA MET A 186 21.10 -15.58 5.29
C MET A 186 19.83 -16.19 5.88
N ASN A 187 19.05 -15.34 6.54
CA ASN A 187 17.78 -15.54 7.23
C ASN A 187 17.87 -15.78 8.75
N HIS A 188 16.76 -15.46 9.41
CA HIS A 188 16.60 -15.58 10.86
C HIS A 188 16.36 -17.04 11.26
N PRO A 189 17.36 -17.76 11.82
CA PRO A 189 17.21 -19.18 12.19
C PRO A 189 16.27 -19.39 13.37
N THR A 190 15.85 -18.32 14.04
CA THR A 190 14.97 -18.31 15.22
C THR A 190 13.50 -18.17 14.87
N THR A 191 13.17 -18.05 13.57
CA THR A 191 11.79 -17.99 13.08
C THR A 191 11.59 -19.04 12.00
N ALA A 192 10.51 -19.81 12.11
CA ALA A 192 10.18 -20.89 11.19
C ALA A 192 8.69 -20.88 10.83
N ARG A 193 8.33 -21.42 9.68
CA ARG A 193 6.94 -21.64 9.27
C ARG A 193 6.58 -23.11 9.38
N ILE A 194 5.30 -23.38 9.60
CA ILE A 194 4.72 -24.72 9.54
C ILE A 194 3.51 -24.64 8.62
N PRO A 195 3.64 -25.03 7.35
CA PRO A 195 2.54 -25.02 6.40
C PRO A 195 1.42 -25.97 6.84
N GLY A 196 0.16 -25.48 6.89
CA GLY A 196 -0.98 -26.24 7.37
C GLY A 196 -0.84 -26.72 8.82
N GLY A 197 0.02 -26.10 9.62
CA GLY A 197 0.39 -26.53 10.96
C GLY A 197 -0.67 -26.28 12.03
N ALA A 198 -1.65 -25.41 11.79
CA ALA A 198 -2.76 -25.23 12.71
C ALA A 198 -4.06 -25.79 12.16
N LEU A 199 -4.82 -26.43 13.02
CA LEU A 199 -6.15 -26.95 12.76
C LEU A 199 -7.17 -26.12 13.53
N VAL A 200 -8.16 -25.59 12.83
CA VAL A 200 -9.27 -24.83 13.44
C VAL A 200 -10.18 -25.79 14.21
N GLU A 201 -10.43 -25.48 15.47
CA GLU A 201 -11.30 -26.27 16.36
C GLU A 201 -12.62 -25.56 16.67
N ARG A 202 -12.63 -24.23 16.61
CA ARG A 202 -13.80 -23.41 16.94
C ARG A 202 -14.06 -22.38 15.85
N LEU A 203 -15.35 -22.25 15.49
CA LEU A 203 -15.86 -21.22 14.60
C LEU A 203 -15.84 -19.86 15.30
N VAL A 204 -15.41 -18.81 14.58
CA VAL A 204 -15.71 -17.42 14.99
C VAL A 204 -17.19 -17.17 14.73
N PRO A 205 -17.99 -16.82 15.74
CA PRO A 205 -19.42 -16.62 15.55
C PRO A 205 -19.66 -15.37 14.68
N PHE A 206 -20.08 -15.60 13.46
CA PHE A 206 -20.54 -14.56 12.55
C PHE A 206 -21.74 -15.09 11.75
N ASP A 207 -22.93 -14.56 12.04
CA ASP A 207 -24.15 -15.05 11.45
C ASP A 207 -24.72 -14.05 10.45
N LEU A 208 -24.49 -14.33 9.15
CA LEU A 208 -25.02 -13.52 8.06
C LEU A 208 -26.56 -13.45 8.05
N LYS A 209 -27.23 -14.48 8.59
CA LYS A 209 -28.72 -14.54 8.56
C LYS A 209 -29.38 -13.54 9.50
N GLN A 210 -28.66 -13.07 10.53
CA GLN A 210 -29.17 -12.09 11.48
C GLN A 210 -28.85 -10.64 11.07
N MET A 211 -28.17 -10.45 9.94
CA MET A 211 -27.80 -9.12 9.48
C MET A 211 -28.96 -8.50 8.66
N HIS A 212 -29.59 -7.49 9.22
CA HIS A 212 -30.58 -6.67 8.50
C HIS A 212 -29.93 -5.49 7.74
N THR A 213 -28.69 -5.18 8.06
CA THR A 213 -27.90 -4.13 7.42
C THR A 213 -26.51 -4.62 7.19
N VAL A 214 -26.00 -4.46 6.00
CA VAL A 214 -24.62 -4.77 5.61
C VAL A 214 -23.89 -3.46 5.41
N SER A 215 -22.71 -3.33 6.01
CA SER A 215 -21.86 -2.17 5.81
C SER A 215 -20.66 -2.54 4.93
N VAL A 216 -20.46 -1.77 3.88
CA VAL A 216 -19.28 -1.83 3.02
C VAL A 216 -18.37 -0.66 3.39
N VAL A 217 -17.09 -0.95 3.64
CA VAL A 217 -16.11 0.02 4.09
C VAL A 217 -15.04 0.19 3.02
N LEU A 218 -14.92 1.41 2.49
CA LEU A 218 -13.89 1.78 1.52
C LEU A 218 -12.49 1.66 2.13
N ASN A 219 -11.54 1.11 1.38
CA ASN A 219 -10.14 1.04 1.77
C ASN A 219 -9.54 2.45 1.91
N ASP A 220 -9.85 3.35 0.98
CA ASP A 220 -9.45 4.75 1.01
C ASP A 220 -10.65 5.66 1.31
N ALA A 221 -10.48 6.59 2.25
CA ALA A 221 -11.55 7.51 2.66
C ALA A 221 -11.78 8.58 1.58
N ASP A 222 -12.96 8.54 0.93
CA ASP A 222 -13.39 9.54 -0.05
C ASP A 222 -14.91 9.65 -0.10
N PHE A 223 -15.43 10.84 0.21
CA PHE A 223 -16.88 11.11 0.19
C PHE A 223 -17.49 10.95 -1.20
N HIS A 224 -16.76 11.34 -2.24
CA HIS A 224 -17.25 11.27 -3.61
C HIS A 224 -17.41 9.81 -4.06
N THR A 225 -16.39 8.98 -3.83
CA THR A 225 -16.43 7.55 -4.10
C THR A 225 -17.50 6.84 -3.27
N ALA A 226 -17.67 7.20 -1.97
CA ALA A 226 -18.71 6.62 -1.13
C ALA A 226 -20.12 6.91 -1.66
N GLN A 227 -20.39 8.14 -2.10
CA GLN A 227 -21.69 8.51 -2.69
C GLN A 227 -21.93 7.81 -4.04
N ARG A 228 -20.91 7.73 -4.90
CA ARG A 228 -21.01 7.00 -6.17
C ARG A 228 -21.21 5.51 -5.96
N MET A 229 -20.56 4.92 -4.97
CA MET A 229 -20.75 3.54 -4.57
C MET A 229 -22.19 3.28 -4.14
N ALA A 230 -22.75 4.09 -3.25
CA ALA A 230 -24.15 3.97 -2.83
C ALA A 230 -25.11 4.04 -4.03
N ALA A 231 -24.92 5.02 -4.92
CA ALA A 231 -25.74 5.17 -6.12
C ALA A 231 -25.58 4.01 -7.13
N ALA A 232 -24.37 3.42 -7.23
CA ALA A 232 -24.12 2.26 -8.09
C ALA A 232 -24.78 0.99 -7.54
N ILE A 233 -24.72 0.79 -6.22
CA ILE A 233 -25.40 -0.31 -5.54
C ILE A 233 -26.91 -0.21 -5.72
N ASP A 234 -27.50 0.97 -5.50
CA ASP A 234 -28.93 1.20 -5.68
C ASP A 234 -29.40 0.88 -7.11
N ARG A 235 -28.61 1.28 -8.11
CA ARG A 235 -28.88 0.93 -9.52
C ARG A 235 -28.82 -0.58 -9.77
N ALA A 236 -27.83 -1.26 -9.21
CA ALA A 236 -27.65 -2.70 -9.37
C ALA A 236 -28.75 -3.51 -8.65
N LEU A 237 -29.22 -3.02 -7.50
CA LEU A 237 -30.28 -3.65 -6.73
C LEU A 237 -31.70 -3.27 -7.21
N GLY A 238 -31.83 -2.23 -8.04
CA GLY A 238 -33.12 -1.73 -8.53
C GLY A 238 -33.97 -1.04 -7.46
N SER A 239 -33.40 -0.66 -6.33
CA SER A 239 -34.07 -0.03 -5.20
C SER A 239 -33.13 0.78 -4.34
N ALA A 240 -33.62 1.91 -3.76
CA ALA A 240 -32.83 2.78 -2.90
C ALA A 240 -32.64 2.16 -1.51
N ARG A 241 -31.60 1.36 -1.34
CA ARG A 241 -31.26 0.64 -0.10
C ARG A 241 -29.87 0.94 0.41
N ALA A 242 -29.02 1.58 -0.40
CA ALA A 242 -27.66 1.92 -0.04
C ALA A 242 -27.55 3.40 0.35
N ARG A 243 -26.82 3.67 1.42
CA ARG A 243 -26.59 5.01 1.93
C ARG A 243 -25.15 5.18 2.38
N ALA A 244 -24.46 6.19 1.87
CA ALA A 244 -23.18 6.60 2.40
C ALA A 244 -23.38 7.30 3.76
N ILE A 245 -22.78 6.76 4.81
CA ILE A 245 -22.86 7.30 6.16
C ILE A 245 -21.74 8.30 6.40
N ASP A 246 -20.53 7.96 5.92
CA ASP A 246 -19.34 8.79 5.98
C ASP A 246 -18.46 8.57 4.74
N SER A 247 -17.23 9.07 4.77
CA SER A 247 -16.27 8.95 3.65
C SER A 247 -15.77 7.53 3.38
N ARG A 248 -16.07 6.57 4.26
CA ARG A 248 -15.65 5.17 4.13
C ARG A 248 -16.80 4.20 4.15
N ARG A 249 -17.86 4.49 4.91
CA ARG A 249 -18.91 3.53 5.22
C ARG A 249 -20.15 3.77 4.37
N VAL A 250 -20.55 2.70 3.67
CA VAL A 250 -21.80 2.64 2.93
C VAL A 250 -22.66 1.53 3.54
N GLU A 251 -23.83 1.88 4.08
CA GLU A 251 -24.79 0.93 4.63
C GLU A 251 -25.80 0.50 3.57
N ILE A 252 -26.11 -0.79 3.56
CA ILE A 252 -27.06 -1.42 2.63
C ILE A 252 -28.10 -2.17 3.45
N ALA A 253 -29.36 -1.81 3.33
CA ALA A 253 -30.45 -2.53 3.98
C ALA A 253 -30.76 -3.83 3.23
N ALA A 254 -30.71 -4.98 3.92
CA ALA A 254 -31.19 -6.24 3.39
C ALA A 254 -32.71 -6.32 3.51
N ALA A 255 -33.38 -6.94 2.55
CA ALA A 255 -34.81 -7.21 2.66
C ALA A 255 -35.08 -8.34 3.69
N ALA A 256 -36.26 -8.39 4.27
CA ALA A 256 -36.58 -9.27 5.40
C ALA A 256 -36.31 -10.76 5.14
N ASP A 257 -36.46 -11.23 3.89
CA ASP A 257 -36.27 -12.63 3.50
C ASP A 257 -35.12 -12.81 2.47
N GLU A 258 -34.26 -11.80 2.33
CA GLU A 258 -33.15 -11.83 1.35
C GLU A 258 -31.97 -12.65 1.88
N ASP A 259 -31.44 -13.51 1.02
CA ASP A 259 -30.16 -14.17 1.32
C ASP A 259 -29.03 -13.15 1.26
N VAL A 260 -28.47 -12.83 2.44
CA VAL A 260 -27.39 -11.84 2.58
C VAL A 260 -26.16 -12.25 1.77
N ALA A 261 -25.86 -13.55 1.63
CA ALA A 261 -24.74 -14.01 0.82
C ALA A 261 -24.95 -13.68 -0.67
N ALA A 262 -26.16 -13.88 -1.18
CA ALA A 262 -26.53 -13.52 -2.55
C ALA A 262 -26.55 -11.99 -2.76
N LEU A 263 -26.94 -11.23 -1.74
CA LEU A 263 -26.88 -9.77 -1.76
C LEU A 263 -25.43 -9.30 -1.87
N LEU A 264 -24.54 -9.87 -1.05
CA LEU A 264 -23.10 -9.53 -1.05
C LEU A 264 -22.44 -9.85 -2.38
N ASP A 265 -22.71 -11.01 -2.98
CA ASP A 265 -22.21 -11.40 -4.31
C ASP A 265 -22.55 -10.34 -5.36
N ARG A 266 -23.82 -9.90 -5.38
CA ARG A 266 -24.27 -8.84 -6.30
C ARG A 266 -23.58 -7.51 -6.03
N VAL A 267 -23.42 -7.13 -4.76
CA VAL A 267 -22.78 -5.86 -4.35
C VAL A 267 -21.30 -5.87 -4.70
N GLU A 268 -20.58 -6.95 -4.42
CA GLU A 268 -19.15 -7.10 -4.71
C GLU A 268 -18.83 -7.01 -6.21
N ALA A 269 -19.77 -7.46 -7.05
CA ALA A 269 -19.63 -7.44 -8.51
C ALA A 269 -19.89 -6.05 -9.13
N VAL A 270 -20.48 -5.10 -8.38
CA VAL A 270 -20.80 -3.76 -8.89
C VAL A 270 -19.52 -2.99 -9.22
N GLU A 271 -19.51 -2.36 -10.39
CA GLU A 271 -18.44 -1.46 -10.82
C GLU A 271 -18.73 -0.03 -10.36
N VAL A 272 -17.70 0.61 -9.80
CA VAL A 272 -17.74 1.98 -9.28
C VAL A 272 -16.59 2.78 -9.88
N GLU A 273 -16.86 4.02 -10.24
CA GLU A 273 -15.81 4.96 -10.62
C GLU A 273 -15.03 5.38 -9.37
N VAL A 274 -13.75 5.11 -9.38
CA VAL A 274 -12.81 5.49 -8.32
C VAL A 274 -11.77 6.46 -8.84
N PHE A 275 -11.37 7.36 -7.98
CA PHE A 275 -10.28 8.32 -8.24
C PHE A 275 -9.11 7.97 -7.31
N PRO A 276 -8.25 7.01 -7.71
CA PRO A 276 -7.13 6.61 -6.87
C PRO A 276 -6.21 7.81 -6.68
N ARG A 277 -5.83 8.07 -5.43
CA ARG A 277 -4.79 9.06 -5.16
C ARG A 277 -3.50 8.60 -5.79
N ALA A 278 -2.82 9.52 -6.46
CA ALA A 278 -1.50 9.24 -6.96
C ALA A 278 -0.59 8.84 -5.78
N ARG A 279 0.16 7.74 -5.94
CA ARG A 279 1.01 7.20 -4.88
C ARG A 279 2.42 6.95 -5.41
N VAL A 280 3.41 7.35 -4.63
CA VAL A 280 4.82 7.07 -4.88
C VAL A 280 5.32 6.17 -3.75
N VAL A 281 5.74 4.96 -4.08
CA VAL A 281 6.27 3.99 -3.11
C VAL A 281 7.77 3.85 -3.34
N VAL A 282 8.56 4.06 -2.31
CA VAL A 282 10.03 3.97 -2.38
C VAL A 282 10.53 2.95 -1.38
N ASN A 283 11.27 1.96 -1.88
CA ASN A 283 11.95 0.99 -1.02
C ASN A 283 13.40 1.44 -0.78
N GLU A 284 13.70 1.87 0.46
CA GLU A 284 15.03 2.38 0.81
C GLU A 284 16.12 1.29 0.69
N ARG A 285 15.80 0.04 1.00
CA ARG A 285 16.75 -1.06 1.00
C ARG A 285 17.19 -1.48 -0.40
N THR A 286 16.24 -1.47 -1.36
CA THR A 286 16.51 -1.89 -2.75
C THR A 286 16.72 -0.73 -3.71
N GLY A 287 16.38 0.50 -3.32
CA GLY A 287 16.40 1.68 -4.17
C GLY A 287 15.33 1.69 -5.23
N THR A 288 14.29 0.84 -5.10
CA THR A 288 13.21 0.76 -6.06
C THR A 288 12.20 1.87 -5.82
N VAL A 289 11.86 2.62 -6.88
CA VAL A 289 10.79 3.63 -6.87
C VAL A 289 9.65 3.14 -7.75
N VAL A 290 8.46 3.05 -7.18
CA VAL A 290 7.23 2.67 -7.90
C VAL A 290 6.30 3.89 -7.90
N ILE A 291 5.90 4.34 -9.09
CA ILE A 291 5.04 5.50 -9.28
C ILE A 291 3.70 5.00 -9.80
N GLY A 292 2.65 5.20 -9.01
CA GLY A 292 1.28 4.85 -9.37
C GLY A 292 0.56 6.08 -9.95
N GLY A 293 0.28 6.05 -11.26
CA GLY A 293 -0.38 7.15 -11.97
C GLY A 293 0.58 8.25 -12.42
N THR A 294 0.03 9.25 -13.13
CA THR A 294 0.81 10.42 -13.58
C THR A 294 0.88 11.44 -12.46
N VAL A 295 1.98 11.46 -11.72
CA VAL A 295 2.22 12.42 -10.63
C VAL A 295 2.94 13.65 -11.17
N ARG A 296 2.28 14.79 -11.19
CA ARG A 296 2.87 16.08 -11.62
C ARG A 296 3.53 16.80 -10.46
N LEU A 297 4.58 17.53 -10.78
CA LEU A 297 5.33 18.34 -9.83
C LEU A 297 4.90 19.81 -9.95
N GLN A 298 4.67 20.42 -8.79
CA GLN A 298 4.46 21.88 -8.71
C GLN A 298 5.81 22.61 -8.70
N PRO A 299 5.84 23.90 -9.12
CA PRO A 299 7.05 24.70 -9.10
C PRO A 299 7.70 24.73 -7.71
N VAL A 300 8.98 24.33 -7.64
CA VAL A 300 9.73 24.26 -6.39
C VAL A 300 11.23 24.33 -6.68
N SER A 301 11.99 24.89 -5.73
CA SER A 301 13.46 24.84 -5.76
C SER A 301 13.97 24.15 -4.49
N ILE A 302 14.73 23.07 -4.66
CA ILE A 302 15.27 22.26 -3.56
C ILE A 302 16.78 22.17 -3.73
N LEU A 303 17.48 22.40 -2.63
CA LEU A 303 18.92 22.20 -2.52
C LEU A 303 19.16 21.04 -1.52
N HIS A 304 19.72 19.93 -2.00
CA HIS A 304 20.04 18.78 -1.17
C HIS A 304 21.49 18.33 -1.40
N GLY A 305 22.34 18.51 -0.39
CA GLY A 305 23.78 18.21 -0.52
C GLY A 305 24.44 19.01 -1.66
N GLY A 306 24.95 18.31 -2.67
CA GLY A 306 25.53 18.90 -3.89
C GLY A 306 24.59 18.94 -5.09
N LEU A 307 23.29 18.69 -4.92
CA LEU A 307 22.27 18.67 -5.96
C LEU A 307 21.32 19.85 -5.78
N SER A 308 21.05 20.59 -6.86
CA SER A 308 20.01 21.63 -6.91
C SER A 308 18.95 21.23 -7.91
N VAL A 309 17.72 21.04 -7.45
CA VAL A 309 16.56 20.71 -8.26
C VAL A 309 15.64 21.92 -8.33
N ASN A 310 15.36 22.39 -9.54
CA ASN A 310 14.43 23.49 -9.78
C ASN A 310 13.35 23.05 -10.75
N VAL A 311 12.10 23.19 -10.34
CA VAL A 311 10.93 23.08 -11.22
C VAL A 311 10.47 24.53 -11.50
N ILE A 312 10.63 24.98 -12.73
CA ILE A 312 10.43 26.39 -13.10
C ILE A 312 9.14 26.53 -13.87
N SER A 313 8.29 27.48 -13.45
CA SER A 313 7.13 27.92 -14.23
C SER A 313 7.58 28.92 -15.30
N GLU A 314 7.48 28.54 -16.58
CA GLU A 314 7.70 29.49 -17.68
C GLU A 314 6.48 30.43 -17.83
N THR A 315 6.55 31.58 -17.25
CA THR A 315 5.60 32.64 -17.59
C THR A 315 5.92 33.15 -18.99
N ARG A 316 5.21 32.67 -20.02
CA ARG A 316 5.28 33.27 -21.35
C ARG A 316 4.74 34.70 -21.31
N VAL A 317 5.63 35.64 -21.26
CA VAL A 317 5.26 37.05 -21.50
C VAL A 317 4.91 37.18 -22.98
N SER A 318 3.63 37.34 -23.28
CA SER A 318 3.15 37.67 -24.60
C SER A 318 3.70 39.06 -24.95
N GLN A 319 4.70 39.14 -25.81
CA GLN A 319 5.13 40.41 -26.39
C GLN A 319 4.04 40.95 -27.31
N PRO A 320 3.61 42.19 -27.14
CA PRO A 320 2.73 42.84 -28.09
C PRO A 320 3.41 42.94 -29.46
N ASN A 321 2.63 42.73 -30.51
CA ASN A 321 3.11 42.87 -31.89
C ASN A 321 3.76 44.23 -32.16
N ALA A 322 4.73 44.25 -33.08
CA ALA A 322 5.67 45.35 -33.40
C ALA A 322 5.08 46.69 -33.85
N LEU A 323 3.81 46.99 -33.56
CA LEU A 323 3.12 48.23 -33.90
C LEU A 323 2.26 48.82 -32.76
N SER A 324 2.45 48.37 -31.49
CA SER A 324 1.80 49.02 -30.36
C SER A 324 2.82 49.85 -29.56
N SER A 325 2.49 51.08 -29.28
CA SER A 325 3.31 52.06 -28.52
C SER A 325 3.36 51.72 -27.03
N GLY A 326 4.10 50.66 -26.65
CA GLY A 326 4.37 50.30 -25.27
C GLY A 326 5.87 50.31 -25.00
N THR A 327 6.31 50.95 -23.92
CA THR A 327 7.70 51.05 -23.50
C THR A 327 8.22 49.72 -22.95
N THR A 328 9.29 49.18 -23.55
CA THR A 328 10.01 48.01 -23.07
C THR A 328 10.78 48.36 -21.79
N GLN A 329 10.38 47.80 -20.62
CA GLN A 329 11.24 47.82 -19.45
C GLN A 329 12.16 46.57 -19.48
N VAL A 330 13.44 46.85 -19.66
CA VAL A 330 14.49 45.84 -19.53
C VAL A 330 14.81 45.71 -18.04
N VAL A 331 14.40 44.60 -17.43
CA VAL A 331 14.87 44.26 -16.08
C VAL A 331 16.21 43.55 -16.23
N GLN A 332 17.30 44.22 -15.87
CA GLN A 332 18.61 43.60 -15.78
C GLN A 332 18.63 42.64 -14.59
N GLN A 333 18.69 41.33 -14.87
CA GLN A 333 19.07 40.33 -13.87
C GLN A 333 20.57 40.46 -13.61
N THR A 334 20.92 40.95 -12.44
CA THR A 334 22.28 40.94 -11.95
C THR A 334 22.60 39.53 -11.47
N THR A 335 23.33 38.77 -12.27
CA THR A 335 23.85 37.44 -11.88
C THR A 335 25.02 37.65 -10.94
N VAL A 336 24.85 37.41 -9.67
CA VAL A 336 25.96 37.31 -8.72
C VAL A 336 26.59 35.93 -8.89
N GLN A 337 27.75 35.84 -9.52
CA GLN A 337 28.56 34.62 -9.56
C GLN A 337 29.28 34.47 -8.22
N ALA A 338 28.72 33.65 -7.32
CA ALA A 338 29.45 33.07 -6.23
C ALA A 338 30.14 31.79 -6.76
N GLN A 339 31.45 31.72 -6.74
CA GLN A 339 32.22 30.53 -7.06
C GLN A 339 32.12 29.55 -5.88
N ASP A 340 31.07 28.74 -5.86
CA ASP A 340 30.97 27.54 -5.04
C ASP A 340 31.11 26.29 -5.92
N LYS A 341 31.54 25.15 -5.28
CA LYS A 341 31.73 23.85 -5.92
C LYS A 341 30.63 23.56 -6.96
N PRO A 342 30.95 22.85 -8.05
CA PRO A 342 29.95 22.55 -9.07
C PRO A 342 28.79 21.79 -8.45
N VAL A 343 27.67 22.48 -8.25
CA VAL A 343 26.41 21.91 -7.84
C VAL A 343 25.79 21.33 -9.09
N ASN A 344 25.51 20.03 -9.10
CA ASN A 344 24.77 19.41 -10.20
C ASN A 344 23.35 19.99 -10.18
N ARG A 345 23.02 20.77 -11.21
CA ARG A 345 21.75 21.44 -11.32
C ARG A 345 20.82 20.67 -12.24
N ILE A 346 19.63 20.40 -11.79
CA ILE A 346 18.54 19.77 -12.53
C ILE A 346 17.44 20.82 -12.69
N ASP A 347 17.17 21.23 -13.92
CA ASP A 347 16.10 22.16 -14.26
C ASP A 347 14.98 21.38 -14.99
N LEU A 348 13.83 21.26 -14.35
CA LEU A 348 12.63 20.63 -14.91
C LEU A 348 11.62 21.71 -15.33
N LYS A 349 10.88 21.42 -16.39
CA LYS A 349 9.81 22.31 -16.88
C LYS A 349 8.56 22.18 -16.04
N GLU A 350 7.71 23.18 -16.07
CA GLU A 350 6.36 23.11 -15.49
C GLU A 350 5.59 21.92 -16.06
N GLY A 351 4.94 21.15 -15.18
CA GLY A 351 4.21 19.95 -15.55
C GLY A 351 5.09 18.68 -15.69
N ALA A 352 6.39 18.78 -15.35
CA ALA A 352 7.25 17.59 -15.24
C ALA A 352 6.66 16.59 -14.25
N THR A 353 6.89 15.32 -14.53
CA THR A 353 6.41 14.22 -13.68
C THR A 353 7.48 13.79 -12.67
N VAL A 354 7.05 13.06 -11.63
CA VAL A 354 8.00 12.41 -10.70
C VAL A 354 8.92 11.44 -11.44
N GLU A 355 8.44 10.81 -12.50
CA GLU A 355 9.25 9.92 -13.32
C GLU A 355 10.42 10.68 -13.99
N ASP A 356 10.13 11.84 -14.59
CA ASP A 356 11.16 12.70 -15.19
C ASP A 356 12.20 13.13 -14.17
N LEU A 357 11.75 13.52 -12.96
CA LEU A 357 12.65 13.88 -11.86
C LEU A 357 13.55 12.73 -11.45
N VAL A 358 12.97 11.54 -11.23
CA VAL A 358 13.75 10.34 -10.81
C VAL A 358 14.75 9.95 -11.87
N GLN A 359 14.39 10.02 -13.16
CA GLN A 359 15.31 9.74 -14.26
C GLN A 359 16.48 10.73 -14.31
N GLU A 360 16.22 12.03 -14.13
CA GLU A 360 17.27 13.04 -14.12
C GLU A 360 18.18 12.90 -12.88
N LEU A 361 17.61 12.60 -11.70
CA LEU A 361 18.38 12.32 -10.51
C LEU A 361 19.30 11.10 -10.69
N GLN A 362 18.81 10.04 -11.32
CA GLN A 362 19.62 8.85 -11.63
C GLN A 362 20.74 9.16 -12.64
N ARG A 363 20.48 10.00 -13.65
CA ARG A 363 21.49 10.44 -14.63
C ARG A 363 22.63 11.24 -13.97
N THR A 364 22.32 12.02 -12.95
CA THR A 364 23.32 12.78 -12.18
C THR A 364 24.06 11.92 -11.14
N GLY A 365 23.69 10.63 -11.00
CA GLY A 365 24.33 9.71 -10.07
C GLY A 365 23.81 9.82 -8.63
N ALA A 366 22.64 10.40 -8.42
CA ALA A 366 22.00 10.45 -7.10
C ALA A 366 21.69 9.05 -6.58
N GLY A 367 22.02 8.79 -5.30
CA GLY A 367 21.70 7.54 -4.64
C GLY A 367 20.22 7.43 -4.28
N ALA A 368 19.77 6.21 -3.93
CA ALA A 368 18.38 5.98 -3.52
C ALA A 368 17.95 6.88 -2.35
N ARG A 369 18.86 7.10 -1.39
CA ARG A 369 18.59 7.97 -0.23
C ARG A 369 18.41 9.43 -0.62
N ASP A 370 19.19 9.93 -1.58
CA ASP A 370 19.07 11.31 -2.07
C ASP A 370 17.71 11.49 -2.76
N VAL A 371 17.28 10.52 -3.58
CA VAL A 371 15.96 10.51 -4.23
C VAL A 371 14.84 10.55 -3.19
N ILE A 372 14.92 9.71 -2.13
CA ILE A 372 13.93 9.69 -1.05
C ILE A 372 13.86 11.05 -0.35
N SER A 373 15.02 11.59 0.05
CA SER A 373 15.08 12.87 0.76
C SER A 373 14.54 14.03 -0.07
N ILE A 374 14.80 14.05 -1.37
CA ILE A 374 14.29 15.06 -2.29
C ILE A 374 12.75 14.92 -2.43
N LEU A 375 12.23 13.69 -2.62
CA LEU A 375 10.79 13.45 -2.72
C LEU A 375 10.06 13.81 -1.41
N GLN A 376 10.65 13.52 -0.25
CA GLN A 376 10.10 13.93 1.05
C GLN A 376 10.07 15.45 1.18
N ALA A 377 11.15 16.14 0.84
CA ALA A 377 11.19 17.60 0.86
C ALA A 377 10.17 18.22 -0.09
N MET A 378 9.95 17.62 -1.28
CA MET A 378 8.92 18.05 -2.21
C MET A 378 7.51 17.86 -1.66
N LYS A 379 7.28 16.74 -0.95
CA LYS A 379 5.99 16.47 -0.29
C LYS A 379 5.72 17.48 0.83
N GLU A 380 6.71 17.75 1.67
CA GLU A 380 6.60 18.75 2.74
C GLU A 380 6.41 20.18 2.21
N ALA A 381 7.06 20.51 1.08
CA ALA A 381 6.89 21.79 0.40
C ALA A 381 5.54 21.91 -0.35
N GLY A 382 4.74 20.85 -0.42
CA GLY A 382 3.49 20.81 -1.17
C GLY A 382 3.66 20.74 -2.70
N ALA A 383 4.88 20.49 -3.16
CA ALA A 383 5.20 20.39 -4.59
C ALA A 383 4.94 19.00 -5.19
N LEU A 384 4.66 17.99 -4.36
CA LEU A 384 4.33 16.65 -4.75
C LEU A 384 2.86 16.34 -4.43
N GLU A 385 2.03 16.27 -5.46
CA GLU A 385 0.59 15.95 -5.34
C GLU A 385 0.36 14.43 -5.33
N ALA A 386 1.06 13.71 -4.46
CA ALA A 386 0.92 12.26 -4.30
C ALA A 386 1.17 11.87 -2.85
N ASP A 387 0.65 10.71 -2.46
CA ASP A 387 1.02 10.09 -1.19
C ASP A 387 2.39 9.42 -1.35
N LEU A 388 3.31 9.72 -0.45
CA LEU A 388 4.65 9.16 -0.43
C LEU A 388 4.75 8.09 0.67
N GLU A 389 5.03 6.86 0.28
CA GLU A 389 5.22 5.71 1.18
C GLU A 389 6.65 5.20 1.05
N VAL A 390 7.35 5.08 2.20
CA VAL A 390 8.71 4.56 2.26
C VAL A 390 8.69 3.19 2.95
N LEU A 391 9.24 2.16 2.25
CA LEU A 391 9.28 0.76 2.68
C LEU A 391 10.68 0.31 3.08
#